data_5b70ff1a99537dd91c68262f72f724d9
#
_entry.id   5b70ff1a99537dd91c68262f72f724d9
#
_cell.length_a   1.000
_cell.length_b   1.000
_cell.length_c   1.000
_cell.angle_alpha   90.00
_cell.angle_beta   90.00
_cell.angle_gamma   90.00
#
_symmetry.space_group_name_H-M   'P 1'
#
loop_
_entity.id
_entity.type
_entity.pdbx_description
1 polymer ?
#
loop_
_entity_poly.entity_id
_entity_poly.type
_entity_poly.pdbx_seq_one_letter_code
_entity_poly.pdbx_strand_id
1 'polypeptide(L)'
;GYILLALLVAAFCYVAFFNTIFDEYGSVAPRIALYVLGYWAGSFALRLFLPGFRSHWTTVWFALFIVVYVGAIIFNGISEYFFWSEFGVRYNFIAVDYLVYTNEVVGNIMESYPVIPMTLGIVVVTLLVTWYFFRSELVQTECLKGWRWKAVIGPAYVAALFAAIGLLNFNTRFQDSDNVYVNELQANGLYKFYDAFVKNTLDYEQFYLTRPEAEAEAFVHGVYQSTGDNLHAVRAEGEEIRRNIVLITMESMSASYMERFGNTERITPVLDSLYKLGLAFDRVYATGNRTVRGLEAVTLSLPPCPGQSIIKRPNNTGMHSAGALLRDKGYNVTYFYGGNSYFDN
;
A
#
# COMPACT_ATOMS: atom_id res chain seq x y z
N GLY A 1 2.95 -20.47 -31.88
CA GLY A 1 1.83 -19.54 -31.96
C GLY A 1 0.62 -20.05 -31.20
N TYR A 2 0.07 -21.20 -31.62
CA TYR A 2 -1.16 -21.79 -31.03
C TYR A 2 -1.00 -22.15 -29.54
N ILE A 3 0.16 -22.65 -29.11
CA ILE A 3 0.45 -22.95 -27.71
C ILE A 3 0.38 -21.66 -26.85
N LEU A 4 0.97 -20.58 -27.33
CA LEU A 4 0.93 -19.30 -26.60
C LEU A 4 -0.50 -18.74 -26.53
N LEU A 5 -1.27 -18.86 -27.61
CA LEU A 5 -2.69 -18.49 -27.60
C LEU A 5 -3.47 -19.32 -26.58
N ALA A 6 -3.25 -20.64 -26.55
CA ALA A 6 -3.88 -21.51 -25.57
C ALA A 6 -3.52 -21.15 -24.13
N LEU A 7 -2.26 -20.80 -23.86
CA LEU A 7 -1.81 -20.33 -22.53
C LEU A 7 -2.46 -19.00 -22.14
N LEU A 8 -2.58 -18.05 -23.07
CA LEU A 8 -3.25 -16.78 -22.81
C LEU A 8 -4.74 -16.95 -22.53
N VAL A 9 -5.40 -17.82 -23.28
CA VAL A 9 -6.81 -18.16 -23.04
C VAL A 9 -6.98 -18.90 -21.70
N ALA A 10 -6.08 -19.84 -21.38
CA ALA A 10 -6.11 -20.52 -20.08
C ALA A 10 -5.89 -19.55 -18.92
N ALA A 11 -4.95 -18.62 -19.04
CA ALA A 11 -4.73 -17.58 -18.04
C ALA A 11 -5.96 -16.66 -17.89
N PHE A 12 -6.59 -16.27 -19.00
CA PHE A 12 -7.84 -15.51 -18.98
C PHE A 12 -8.96 -16.26 -18.25
N CYS A 13 -9.16 -17.54 -18.59
CA CYS A 13 -10.16 -18.37 -17.93
C CYS A 13 -9.85 -18.57 -16.43
N TYR A 14 -8.58 -18.74 -16.07
CA TYR A 14 -8.19 -18.87 -14.68
C TYR A 14 -8.55 -17.60 -13.88
N VAL A 15 -8.20 -16.43 -14.38
CA VAL A 15 -8.53 -15.16 -13.71
C VAL A 15 -10.04 -14.91 -13.70
N ALA A 16 -10.77 -15.33 -14.75
CA ALA A 16 -12.21 -15.12 -14.84
C ALA A 16 -13.04 -16.00 -13.89
N PHE A 17 -12.59 -17.23 -13.64
CA PHE A 17 -13.43 -18.25 -13.00
C PHE A 17 -12.86 -18.85 -11.72
N PHE A 18 -11.55 -18.78 -11.51
CA PHE A 18 -10.87 -19.50 -10.41
C PHE A 18 -10.06 -18.61 -9.49
N ASN A 19 -10.00 -17.31 -9.75
CA ASN A 19 -9.14 -16.43 -8.98
C ASN A 19 -9.84 -15.91 -7.73
N THR A 20 -9.35 -16.31 -6.57
CA THR A 20 -9.80 -15.83 -5.25
C THR A 20 -8.88 -14.78 -4.64
N ILE A 21 -7.63 -14.70 -5.08
CA ILE A 21 -6.60 -13.84 -4.48
C ILE A 21 -6.90 -12.34 -4.71
N PHE A 22 -7.43 -11.99 -5.89
CA PHE A 22 -7.72 -10.59 -6.21
C PHE A 22 -9.05 -10.08 -5.63
N ASP A 23 -9.91 -10.98 -5.17
CA ASP A 23 -11.18 -10.58 -4.55
C ASP A 23 -10.96 -9.84 -3.23
N GLU A 24 -9.85 -10.10 -2.54
CA GLU A 24 -9.43 -9.37 -1.34
C GLU A 24 -9.07 -7.90 -1.61
N TYR A 25 -8.64 -7.58 -2.85
CA TYR A 25 -8.22 -6.23 -3.28
C TYR A 25 -9.30 -5.46 -4.05
N GLY A 26 -10.54 -5.91 -3.99
CA GLY A 26 -11.68 -5.27 -4.65
C GLY A 26 -11.88 -5.72 -6.10
N SER A 27 -13.04 -5.38 -6.66
CA SER A 27 -13.47 -5.86 -7.98
C SER A 27 -12.78 -5.21 -9.19
N VAL A 28 -11.95 -4.19 -8.98
CA VAL A 28 -11.32 -3.40 -10.07
C VAL A 28 -10.11 -4.11 -10.65
N ALA A 29 -9.22 -4.63 -9.79
CA ALA A 29 -7.99 -5.30 -10.23
C ALA A 29 -8.24 -6.53 -11.11
N PRO A 30 -9.13 -7.48 -10.75
CA PRO A 30 -9.44 -8.61 -11.62
C PRO A 30 -10.11 -8.19 -12.94
N ARG A 31 -10.93 -7.13 -12.95
CA ARG A 31 -11.52 -6.62 -14.21
C ARG A 31 -10.45 -6.07 -15.15
N ILE A 32 -9.49 -5.29 -14.63
CA ILE A 32 -8.37 -4.78 -15.43
C ILE A 32 -7.56 -5.95 -15.99
N ALA A 33 -7.23 -6.95 -15.16
CA ALA A 33 -6.49 -8.14 -15.60
C ALA A 33 -7.24 -8.90 -16.71
N LEU A 34 -8.55 -9.04 -16.60
CA LEU A 34 -9.37 -9.67 -17.63
C LEU A 34 -9.38 -8.88 -18.95
N TYR A 35 -9.51 -7.55 -18.89
CA TYR A 35 -9.43 -6.70 -20.10
C TYR A 35 -8.07 -6.82 -20.78
N VAL A 36 -6.98 -6.78 -20.01
CA VAL A 36 -5.62 -6.91 -20.52
C VAL A 36 -5.41 -8.28 -21.16
N LEU A 37 -5.73 -9.35 -20.45
CA LEU A 37 -5.58 -10.73 -20.97
C LEU A 37 -6.46 -10.99 -22.19
N GLY A 38 -7.71 -10.55 -22.17
CA GLY A 38 -8.64 -10.66 -23.29
C GLY A 38 -8.14 -9.93 -24.52
N TYR A 39 -7.64 -8.71 -24.33
CA TYR A 39 -7.06 -7.92 -25.39
C TYR A 39 -5.77 -8.57 -25.97
N TRP A 40 -4.90 -9.10 -25.12
CA TRP A 40 -3.70 -9.82 -25.56
C TRP A 40 -4.03 -11.09 -26.32
N ALA A 41 -4.97 -11.89 -25.82
CA ALA A 41 -5.43 -13.11 -26.50
C ALA A 41 -6.07 -12.79 -27.85
N GLY A 42 -6.97 -11.83 -27.91
CA GLY A 42 -7.63 -11.38 -29.13
C GLY A 42 -6.66 -10.81 -30.17
N SER A 43 -5.77 -9.91 -29.74
CA SER A 43 -4.72 -9.34 -30.58
C SER A 43 -3.76 -10.40 -31.12
N PHE A 44 -3.41 -11.40 -30.30
CA PHE A 44 -2.55 -12.48 -30.71
C PHE A 44 -3.26 -13.41 -31.71
N ALA A 45 -4.53 -13.71 -31.48
CA ALA A 45 -5.36 -14.48 -32.40
C ALA A 45 -5.47 -13.79 -33.77
N LEU A 46 -5.79 -12.49 -33.80
CA LEU A 46 -5.84 -11.72 -35.05
C LEU A 46 -4.52 -11.79 -35.82
N ARG A 47 -3.38 -11.65 -35.16
CA ARG A 47 -2.05 -11.78 -35.79
C ARG A 47 -1.75 -13.18 -36.31
N LEU A 48 -2.33 -14.21 -35.67
CA LEU A 48 -2.13 -15.58 -36.06
C LEU A 48 -2.94 -15.95 -37.31
N PHE A 49 -4.20 -15.47 -37.38
CA PHE A 49 -5.15 -15.81 -38.42
C PHE A 49 -5.18 -14.85 -39.63
N LEU A 50 -4.68 -13.59 -39.44
CA LEU A 50 -4.68 -12.57 -40.49
C LEU A 50 -3.26 -12.09 -40.86
N PRO A 51 -2.55 -12.82 -41.76
CA PRO A 51 -1.14 -12.52 -42.06
C PRO A 51 -0.90 -11.13 -42.68
N GLY A 52 -1.82 -10.65 -43.52
CA GLY A 52 -1.72 -9.31 -44.14
C GLY A 52 -1.80 -8.13 -43.14
N PHE A 53 -2.47 -8.32 -42.03
CA PHE A 53 -2.62 -7.34 -40.98
C PHE A 53 -1.44 -7.35 -40.00
N ARG A 54 -0.64 -8.42 -40.06
CA ARG A 54 0.41 -8.72 -39.06
C ARG A 54 1.51 -7.67 -38.98
N SER A 55 1.96 -7.12 -40.10
CA SER A 55 3.10 -6.18 -40.12
C SER A 55 2.73 -4.85 -39.49
N HIS A 56 1.67 -4.22 -39.94
CA HIS A 56 1.20 -2.94 -39.40
C HIS A 56 0.82 -3.02 -37.93
N TRP A 57 0.13 -4.10 -37.56
CA TRP A 57 -0.28 -4.35 -36.19
C TRP A 57 0.90 -4.58 -35.24
N THR A 58 1.93 -5.29 -35.70
CA THR A 58 3.15 -5.49 -34.89
C THR A 58 3.86 -4.18 -34.62
N THR A 59 3.95 -3.28 -35.61
CA THR A 59 4.56 -1.97 -35.44
C THR A 59 3.79 -1.09 -34.47
N VAL A 60 2.45 -1.05 -34.60
CA VAL A 60 1.58 -0.30 -33.68
C VAL A 60 1.72 -0.81 -32.24
N TRP A 61 1.73 -2.15 -32.09
CA TRP A 61 1.91 -2.74 -30.77
C TRP A 61 3.26 -2.48 -30.15
N PHE A 62 4.29 -2.53 -30.95
CA PHE A 62 5.63 -2.24 -30.49
C PHE A 62 5.76 -0.78 -30.07
N ALA A 63 5.16 0.15 -30.82
CA ALA A 63 5.08 1.56 -30.46
C ALA A 63 4.33 1.74 -29.13
N LEU A 64 3.15 1.15 -29.01
CA LEU A 64 2.36 1.22 -27.78
C LEU A 64 3.12 0.62 -26.59
N PHE A 65 3.78 -0.51 -26.78
CA PHE A 65 4.60 -1.14 -25.74
C PHE A 65 5.73 -0.21 -25.28
N ILE A 66 6.44 0.43 -26.20
CA ILE A 66 7.50 1.39 -25.84
C ILE A 66 6.90 2.58 -25.08
N VAL A 67 5.79 3.15 -25.56
CA VAL A 67 5.13 4.27 -24.89
C VAL A 67 4.75 3.90 -23.47
N VAL A 68 4.08 2.76 -23.28
CA VAL A 68 3.66 2.30 -21.95
C VAL A 68 4.87 2.00 -21.06
N TYR A 69 5.89 1.32 -21.59
CA TYR A 69 7.08 0.94 -20.84
C TYR A 69 7.91 2.15 -20.40
N VAL A 70 8.18 3.08 -21.33
CA VAL A 70 8.92 4.31 -21.02
C VAL A 70 8.12 5.19 -20.07
N GLY A 71 6.82 5.35 -20.33
CA GLY A 71 5.92 6.11 -19.46
C GLY A 71 5.88 5.53 -18.04
N ALA A 72 5.80 4.21 -17.91
CA ALA A 72 5.80 3.53 -16.62
C ALA A 72 7.14 3.72 -15.87
N ILE A 73 8.29 3.67 -16.55
CA ILE A 73 9.59 3.92 -15.92
C ILE A 73 9.68 5.37 -15.41
N ILE A 74 9.30 6.34 -16.23
CA ILE A 74 9.34 7.76 -15.85
C ILE A 74 8.39 8.02 -14.69
N PHE A 75 7.15 7.51 -14.81
CA PHE A 75 6.15 7.62 -13.74
C PHE A 75 6.64 7.01 -12.44
N ASN A 76 7.20 5.79 -12.51
CA ASN A 76 7.75 5.12 -11.32
C ASN A 76 8.86 5.94 -10.67
N GLY A 77 9.79 6.47 -11.46
CA GLY A 77 10.89 7.29 -10.91
C GLY A 77 10.39 8.55 -10.20
N ILE A 78 9.41 9.23 -10.77
CA ILE A 78 8.80 10.43 -10.18
C ILE A 78 7.98 10.06 -8.94
N SER A 79 7.16 9.04 -9.04
CA SER A 79 6.31 8.56 -7.93
C SER A 79 7.16 8.08 -6.74
N GLU A 80 8.25 7.37 -7.01
CA GLU A 80 9.17 6.91 -5.98
C GLU A 80 9.91 8.07 -5.30
N TYR A 81 10.27 9.11 -6.05
CA TYR A 81 10.87 10.32 -5.49
C TYR A 81 9.90 11.02 -4.51
N PHE A 82 8.63 11.21 -4.88
CA PHE A 82 7.65 11.81 -3.98
C PHE A 82 7.34 10.94 -2.78
N PHE A 83 7.23 9.64 -2.98
CA PHE A 83 7.03 8.71 -1.88
C PHE A 83 8.19 8.74 -0.88
N TRP A 84 9.43 8.78 -1.38
CA TRP A 84 10.61 8.95 -0.54
C TRP A 84 10.61 10.29 0.19
N SER A 85 10.26 11.37 -0.49
CA SER A 85 10.19 12.72 0.12
C SER A 85 9.17 12.79 1.26
N GLU A 86 8.07 12.06 1.14
CA GLU A 86 6.98 12.05 2.13
C GLU A 86 7.28 11.10 3.31
N PHE A 87 7.78 9.90 3.00
CA PHE A 87 7.89 8.83 4.00
C PHE A 87 9.33 8.49 4.42
N GLY A 88 10.33 8.97 3.70
CA GLY A 88 11.75 8.67 3.98
C GLY A 88 12.14 7.21 3.74
N VAL A 89 11.33 6.45 3.04
CA VAL A 89 11.51 5.02 2.74
C VAL A 89 11.12 4.70 1.29
N ARG A 90 11.58 3.56 0.77
CA ARG A 90 11.08 3.02 -0.51
C ARG A 90 9.62 2.57 -0.36
N TYR A 91 8.98 2.23 -1.49
CA TYR A 91 7.62 1.68 -1.47
C TYR A 91 7.47 0.55 -0.46
N ASN A 92 6.40 0.61 0.28
CA ASN A 92 6.03 -0.38 1.29
C ASN A 92 4.51 -0.60 1.27
N PHE A 93 3.95 -1.19 2.32
CA PHE A 93 2.52 -1.44 2.44
C PHE A 93 1.64 -0.16 2.31
N ILE A 94 2.16 1.03 2.64
CA ILE A 94 1.43 2.30 2.45
C ILE A 94 1.16 2.53 0.97
N ALA A 95 2.14 2.25 0.09
CA ALA A 95 1.95 2.36 -1.35
C ALA A 95 0.91 1.36 -1.87
N VAL A 96 0.81 0.18 -1.25
CA VAL A 96 -0.24 -0.82 -1.56
C VAL A 96 -1.62 -0.31 -1.12
N ASP A 97 -1.71 0.25 0.07
CA ASP A 97 -2.95 0.85 0.58
C ASP A 97 -3.45 2.00 -0.31
N TYR A 98 -2.55 2.76 -0.93
CA TYR A 98 -2.92 3.79 -1.90
C TYR A 98 -3.65 3.25 -3.13
N LEU A 99 -3.45 1.99 -3.50
CA LEU A 99 -4.25 1.35 -4.54
C LEU A 99 -5.68 1.02 -4.06
N VAL A 100 -5.85 0.77 -2.77
CA VAL A 100 -7.16 0.46 -2.18
C VAL A 100 -7.99 1.74 -2.02
N TYR A 101 -7.37 2.81 -1.53
CA TYR A 101 -8.01 4.10 -1.26
C TYR A 101 -7.76 5.13 -2.36
N THR A 102 -7.85 4.70 -3.61
CA THR A 102 -7.44 5.48 -4.78
C THR A 102 -8.10 6.87 -4.86
N ASN A 103 -9.38 6.99 -4.54
CA ASN A 103 -10.11 8.26 -4.69
C ASN A 103 -9.62 9.33 -3.70
N GLU A 104 -9.44 8.96 -2.44
CA GLU A 104 -8.96 9.86 -1.39
C GLU A 104 -7.51 10.24 -1.64
N VAL A 105 -6.69 9.27 -2.01
CA VAL A 105 -5.27 9.50 -2.30
C VAL A 105 -5.10 10.40 -3.53
N VAL A 106 -5.85 10.16 -4.60
CA VAL A 106 -5.82 11.02 -5.79
C VAL A 106 -6.28 12.44 -5.44
N GLY A 107 -7.32 12.58 -4.61
CA GLY A 107 -7.77 13.89 -4.11
C GLY A 107 -6.64 14.64 -3.40
N ASN A 108 -6.03 14.01 -2.41
CA ASN A 108 -4.93 14.58 -1.64
C ASN A 108 -3.70 14.93 -2.50
N ILE A 109 -3.34 14.06 -3.45
CA ILE A 109 -2.23 14.32 -4.38
C ILE A 109 -2.56 15.52 -5.28
N MET A 110 -3.79 15.64 -5.77
CA MET A 110 -4.20 16.77 -6.62
C MET A 110 -4.23 18.11 -5.87
N GLU A 111 -4.50 18.09 -4.57
CA GLU A 111 -4.45 19.28 -3.71
C GLU A 111 -3.01 19.68 -3.36
N SER A 112 -2.13 18.68 -3.15
CA SER A 112 -0.76 18.92 -2.68
C SER A 112 0.25 19.19 -3.79
N TYR A 113 0.02 18.66 -5.00
CA TYR A 113 0.99 18.70 -6.10
C TYR A 113 0.36 19.19 -7.40
N PRO A 114 1.13 19.84 -8.29
CA PRO A 114 0.67 20.26 -9.62
C PRO A 114 0.61 19.05 -10.58
N VAL A 115 -0.34 18.14 -10.35
CA VAL A 115 -0.44 16.84 -11.04
C VAL A 115 -0.60 17.00 -12.55
N ILE A 116 -1.39 17.98 -13.00
CA ILE A 116 -1.67 18.19 -14.44
C ILE A 116 -0.38 18.53 -15.21
N PRO A 117 0.42 19.54 -14.84
CA PRO A 117 1.67 19.82 -15.55
C PRO A 117 2.68 18.69 -15.42
N MET A 118 2.72 17.96 -14.29
CA MET A 118 3.59 16.80 -14.13
C MET A 118 3.21 15.67 -15.09
N THR A 119 1.94 15.33 -15.17
CA THR A 119 1.44 14.30 -16.10
C THR A 119 1.70 14.69 -17.56
N LEU A 120 1.47 15.95 -17.91
CA LEU A 120 1.82 16.46 -19.24
C LEU A 120 3.31 16.32 -19.53
N GLY A 121 4.17 16.65 -18.56
CA GLY A 121 5.62 16.48 -18.67
C GLY A 121 6.01 15.02 -18.93
N ILE A 122 5.44 14.09 -18.16
CA ILE A 122 5.65 12.64 -18.36
C ILE A 122 5.25 12.22 -19.77
N VAL A 123 4.07 12.63 -20.22
CA VAL A 123 3.56 12.32 -21.58
C VAL A 123 4.49 12.86 -22.65
N VAL A 124 4.88 14.14 -22.55
CA VAL A 124 5.77 14.77 -23.54
C VAL A 124 7.13 14.06 -23.60
N VAL A 125 7.76 13.80 -22.45
CA VAL A 125 9.06 13.09 -22.42
C VAL A 125 8.92 11.68 -22.97
N THR A 126 7.86 10.97 -22.60
CA THR A 126 7.57 9.62 -23.12
C THR A 126 7.44 9.61 -24.63
N LEU A 127 6.69 10.58 -25.20
CA LEU A 127 6.52 10.68 -26.64
C LEU A 127 7.82 11.05 -27.35
N LEU A 128 8.62 11.98 -26.80
CA LEU A 128 9.94 12.35 -27.35
C LEU A 128 10.89 11.16 -27.36
N VAL A 129 10.98 10.42 -26.26
CA VAL A 129 11.83 9.22 -26.16
C VAL A 129 11.36 8.16 -27.16
N THR A 130 10.06 7.91 -27.23
CA THR A 130 9.47 6.95 -28.19
C THR A 130 9.76 7.38 -29.63
N TRP A 131 9.56 8.65 -29.95
CA TRP A 131 9.86 9.19 -31.27
C TRP A 131 11.34 9.03 -31.61
N TYR A 132 12.25 9.33 -30.68
CA TYR A 132 13.70 9.11 -30.87
C TYR A 132 14.03 7.66 -31.18
N PHE A 133 13.46 6.71 -30.43
CA PHE A 133 13.65 5.28 -30.69
C PHE A 133 13.15 4.87 -32.08
N PHE A 134 11.98 5.36 -32.50
CA PHE A 134 11.42 5.03 -33.83
C PHE A 134 12.20 5.69 -34.98
N ARG A 135 12.80 6.85 -34.73
CA ARG A 135 13.64 7.52 -35.74
C ARG A 135 15.04 6.91 -35.85
N SER A 136 15.54 6.34 -34.79
CA SER A 136 16.82 5.64 -34.79
C SER A 136 16.70 4.29 -35.52
N GLU A 137 17.73 3.90 -36.27
CA GLU A 137 17.78 2.62 -36.96
C GLU A 137 17.74 1.41 -36.00
N LEU A 138 17.79 1.64 -34.71
CA LEU A 138 17.69 0.64 -33.64
C LEU A 138 16.36 -0.15 -33.67
N VAL A 139 15.31 0.42 -34.28
CA VAL A 139 13.97 -0.20 -34.35
C VAL A 139 13.69 -0.80 -35.73
N GLN A 140 14.68 -0.93 -36.59
CA GLN A 140 14.50 -1.69 -37.82
C GLN A 140 14.24 -3.15 -37.48
N THR A 141 12.98 -3.51 -37.41
CA THR A 141 12.48 -4.86 -37.19
C THR A 141 12.77 -5.73 -38.41
N GLU A 142 14.00 -6.09 -38.63
CA GLU A 142 14.28 -7.29 -39.38
C GLU A 142 13.84 -8.48 -38.54
N CYS A 143 12.67 -9.00 -38.84
CA CYS A 143 12.21 -10.25 -38.28
C CYS A 143 13.32 -11.31 -38.49
N LEU A 144 13.84 -11.86 -37.40
CA LEU A 144 14.73 -13.02 -37.43
C LEU A 144 14.15 -14.09 -38.37
N LYS A 145 14.74 -14.18 -39.58
CA LYS A 145 14.16 -14.93 -40.72
C LYS A 145 14.31 -16.45 -40.59
N GLY A 146 15.05 -16.96 -39.59
CA GLY A 146 15.31 -18.40 -39.49
C GLY A 146 14.63 -19.06 -38.28
N TRP A 147 14.04 -20.24 -38.47
CA TRP A 147 13.49 -21.01 -37.35
C TRP A 147 14.56 -21.39 -36.31
N ARG A 148 15.82 -21.56 -36.73
CA ARG A 148 16.97 -21.87 -35.85
C ARG A 148 17.19 -20.79 -34.84
N TRP A 149 17.17 -19.52 -35.24
CA TRP A 149 17.32 -18.38 -34.33
C TRP A 149 16.15 -18.28 -33.34
N LYS A 150 14.92 -18.56 -33.79
CA LYS A 150 13.73 -18.59 -32.91
C LYS A 150 13.81 -19.71 -31.88
N ALA A 151 14.38 -20.86 -32.28
CA ALA A 151 14.58 -22.01 -31.40
C ALA A 151 15.65 -21.78 -30.33
N VAL A 152 16.59 -20.85 -30.54
CA VAL A 152 17.63 -20.49 -29.56
C VAL A 152 17.18 -19.32 -28.70
N ILE A 153 16.70 -18.24 -29.34
CA ILE A 153 16.35 -17.01 -28.63
C ILE A 153 15.11 -17.19 -27.74
N GLY A 154 14.13 -17.96 -28.16
CA GLY A 154 12.94 -18.23 -27.35
C GLY A 154 13.25 -18.87 -26.00
N PRO A 155 13.92 -20.05 -26.00
CA PRO A 155 14.36 -20.66 -24.73
C PRO A 155 15.32 -19.80 -23.93
N ALA A 156 16.27 -19.07 -24.58
CA ALA A 156 17.18 -18.15 -23.89
C ALA A 156 16.42 -17.01 -23.17
N TYR A 157 15.40 -16.45 -23.83
CA TYR A 157 14.54 -15.44 -23.23
C TYR A 157 13.75 -15.99 -22.03
N VAL A 158 13.18 -17.19 -22.18
CA VAL A 158 12.47 -17.86 -21.08
C VAL A 158 13.41 -18.17 -19.92
N ALA A 159 14.62 -18.68 -20.21
CA ALA A 159 15.65 -18.92 -19.18
C ALA A 159 16.07 -17.62 -18.48
N ALA A 160 16.27 -16.53 -19.24
CA ALA A 160 16.57 -15.22 -18.68
C ALA A 160 15.44 -14.68 -17.78
N LEU A 161 14.17 -14.91 -18.16
CA LEU A 161 13.02 -14.55 -17.36
C LEU A 161 12.99 -15.32 -16.03
N PHE A 162 13.19 -16.64 -16.06
CA PHE A 162 13.28 -17.45 -14.82
C PHE A 162 14.48 -17.05 -13.96
N ALA A 163 15.63 -16.76 -14.58
CA ALA A 163 16.79 -16.25 -13.88
C ALA A 163 16.49 -14.89 -13.23
N ALA A 164 15.82 -13.98 -13.93
CA ALA A 164 15.41 -12.68 -13.39
C ALA A 164 14.46 -12.84 -12.20
N ILE A 165 13.47 -13.73 -12.29
CA ILE A 165 12.55 -14.05 -11.17
C ILE A 165 13.34 -14.62 -9.97
N GLY A 166 14.26 -15.55 -10.21
CA GLY A 166 15.11 -16.11 -9.16
C GLY A 166 16.04 -15.07 -8.49
N LEU A 167 16.50 -14.09 -9.28
CA LEU A 167 17.33 -13.00 -8.79
C LEU A 167 16.53 -11.92 -8.04
N LEU A 168 15.21 -11.89 -8.14
CA LEU A 168 14.38 -10.97 -7.34
C LEU A 168 14.64 -11.13 -5.84
N ASN A 169 14.75 -12.37 -5.36
CA ASN A 169 15.09 -12.64 -3.96
C ASN A 169 16.54 -12.25 -3.59
N PHE A 170 17.39 -11.99 -4.57
CA PHE A 170 18.77 -11.55 -4.35
C PHE A 170 18.83 -10.08 -3.90
N ASN A 171 17.83 -9.28 -4.23
CA ASN A 171 17.76 -7.86 -3.85
C ASN A 171 17.72 -7.64 -2.33
N THR A 172 17.27 -8.62 -1.56
CA THR A 172 17.22 -8.52 -0.10
C THR A 172 18.51 -8.90 0.60
N ARG A 173 19.43 -9.58 -0.09
CA ARG A 173 20.70 -10.05 0.51
C ARG A 173 21.70 -8.95 0.80
N PHE A 174 21.56 -7.79 0.19
CA PHE A 174 22.44 -6.64 0.39
C PHE A 174 21.90 -5.62 1.40
N GLN A 175 20.76 -5.91 2.01
CA GLN A 175 20.13 -5.08 3.04
C GLN A 175 20.51 -5.58 4.44
N ASP A 176 21.81 -5.66 4.71
CA ASP A 176 22.40 -6.19 5.93
C ASP A 176 23.07 -5.13 6.81
N SER A 177 22.85 -3.86 6.49
CA SER A 177 23.38 -2.75 7.28
C SER A 177 22.56 -2.53 8.56
N ASP A 178 23.23 -2.21 9.66
CA ASP A 178 22.59 -1.75 10.89
C ASP A 178 21.84 -0.42 10.72
N ASN A 179 22.14 0.30 9.66
CA ASN A 179 21.47 1.55 9.32
C ASN A 179 20.31 1.30 8.35
N VAL A 180 19.08 1.49 8.85
CA VAL A 180 17.83 1.30 8.09
C VAL A 180 17.79 2.13 6.80
N TYR A 181 18.30 3.37 6.83
CA TYR A 181 18.33 4.24 5.63
C TYR A 181 19.25 3.70 4.54
N VAL A 182 20.37 3.07 4.91
CA VAL A 182 21.28 2.43 3.94
C VAL A 182 20.56 1.25 3.28
N ASN A 183 19.85 0.43 4.05
CA ASN A 183 19.08 -0.69 3.53
C ASN A 183 17.96 -0.22 2.59
N GLU A 184 17.28 0.87 2.93
CA GLU A 184 16.26 1.47 2.06
C GLU A 184 16.86 2.01 0.75
N LEU A 185 18.02 2.67 0.79
CA LEU A 185 18.70 3.16 -0.42
C LEU A 185 19.19 2.02 -1.34
N GLN A 186 19.59 0.90 -0.77
CA GLN A 186 20.01 -0.29 -1.53
C GLN A 186 18.82 -1.05 -2.13
N ALA A 187 17.63 -0.84 -1.63
CA ALA A 187 16.43 -1.53 -2.06
C ALA A 187 15.97 -1.07 -3.45
N ASN A 188 15.36 -1.99 -4.21
CA ASN A 188 14.64 -1.68 -5.43
C ASN A 188 13.17 -1.36 -5.08
N GLY A 189 12.71 -0.15 -5.40
CA GLY A 189 11.36 0.30 -5.03
C GLY A 189 10.24 -0.56 -5.64
N LEU A 190 10.33 -0.93 -6.91
CA LEU A 190 9.34 -1.81 -7.55
C LEU A 190 9.31 -3.21 -6.91
N TYR A 191 10.47 -3.73 -6.54
CA TYR A 191 10.53 -5.01 -5.84
C TYR A 191 9.90 -4.90 -4.45
N LYS A 192 10.20 -3.85 -3.70
CA LYS A 192 9.59 -3.59 -2.39
C LYS A 192 8.07 -3.44 -2.48
N PHE A 193 7.59 -2.75 -3.51
CA PHE A 193 6.15 -2.65 -3.77
C PHE A 193 5.50 -4.01 -4.03
N TYR A 194 6.11 -4.81 -4.92
CA TYR A 194 5.65 -6.16 -5.22
C TYR A 194 5.67 -7.07 -3.97
N ASP A 195 6.75 -7.03 -3.21
CA ASP A 195 6.91 -7.82 -1.98
C ASP A 195 5.85 -7.43 -0.94
N ALA A 196 5.62 -6.13 -0.75
CA ALA A 196 4.57 -5.63 0.13
C ALA A 196 3.16 -6.00 -0.36
N PHE A 197 2.92 -6.01 -1.68
CA PHE A 197 1.65 -6.41 -2.26
C PHE A 197 1.35 -7.89 -2.04
N VAL A 198 2.33 -8.76 -2.25
CA VAL A 198 2.18 -10.21 -2.12
C VAL A 198 2.14 -10.65 -0.66
N LYS A 199 2.94 -10.00 0.21
CA LYS A 199 3.07 -10.34 1.62
C LYS A 199 2.17 -9.47 2.53
N ASN A 200 1.10 -8.91 2.01
CA ASN A 200 0.21 -8.03 2.78
C ASN A 200 -0.53 -8.75 3.96
N THR A 201 -0.27 -10.03 4.14
CA THR A 201 -0.66 -10.79 5.33
C THR A 201 0.43 -10.70 6.37
N LEU A 202 0.08 -10.27 7.58
CA LEU A 202 1.04 -10.19 8.66
C LEU A 202 1.23 -11.58 9.29
N ASP A 203 2.42 -12.11 9.12
CA ASP A 203 2.91 -13.24 9.89
C ASP A 203 3.79 -12.71 11.03
N TYR A 204 3.27 -12.75 12.26
CA TYR A 204 3.98 -12.24 13.42
C TYR A 204 5.27 -13.03 13.70
N GLU A 205 5.27 -14.32 13.47
CA GLU A 205 6.44 -15.17 13.71
C GLU A 205 7.58 -14.88 12.72
N GLN A 206 7.22 -14.51 11.49
CA GLN A 206 8.19 -14.17 10.46
C GLN A 206 8.82 -12.77 10.64
N PHE A 207 8.05 -11.78 11.10
CA PHE A 207 8.47 -10.37 11.10
C PHE A 207 8.87 -9.82 12.46
N TYR A 208 8.50 -10.50 13.54
CA TYR A 208 8.77 -10.02 14.90
C TYR A 208 9.43 -11.09 15.74
N LEU A 209 10.27 -10.64 16.67
CA LEU A 209 10.77 -11.49 17.73
C LEU A 209 9.60 -11.83 18.63
N THR A 210 9.14 -13.06 18.55
CA THR A 210 8.10 -13.60 19.43
C THR A 210 8.74 -14.27 20.64
N ARG A 211 7.98 -14.33 21.73
CA ARG A 211 8.33 -15.11 22.93
C ARG A 211 7.37 -16.28 23.07
N PRO A 212 7.79 -17.38 23.70
CA PRO A 212 6.86 -18.41 24.07
C PRO A 212 5.68 -17.83 24.88
N GLU A 213 4.47 -18.30 24.63
CA GLU A 213 3.23 -17.77 25.20
C GLU A 213 3.30 -17.66 26.74
N ALA A 214 3.80 -18.69 27.41
CA ALA A 214 3.96 -18.69 28.86
C ALA A 214 4.91 -17.61 29.41
N GLU A 215 5.96 -17.26 28.64
CA GLU A 215 6.88 -16.17 29.02
C GLU A 215 6.22 -14.80 28.77
N ALA A 216 5.45 -14.68 27.69
CA ALA A 216 4.71 -13.47 27.37
C ALA A 216 3.63 -13.19 28.43
N GLU A 217 2.88 -14.21 28.82
CA GLU A 217 1.89 -14.12 29.90
C GLU A 217 2.55 -13.73 31.22
N ALA A 218 3.62 -14.41 31.62
CA ALA A 218 4.34 -14.09 32.85
C ALA A 218 4.85 -12.62 32.85
N PHE A 219 5.32 -12.14 31.70
CA PHE A 219 5.75 -10.75 31.55
C PHE A 219 4.59 -9.78 31.73
N VAL A 220 3.46 -10.01 31.05
CA VAL A 220 2.25 -9.19 31.14
C VAL A 220 1.71 -9.19 32.57
N HIS A 221 1.62 -10.34 33.21
CA HIS A 221 1.21 -10.46 34.61
C HIS A 221 2.14 -9.68 35.56
N GLY A 222 3.45 -9.74 35.30
CA GLY A 222 4.43 -8.95 36.05
C GLY A 222 4.26 -7.45 35.92
N VAL A 223 4.00 -6.97 34.71
CA VAL A 223 3.81 -5.53 34.42
C VAL A 223 2.52 -4.99 35.03
N TYR A 224 1.41 -5.72 34.87
CA TYR A 224 0.09 -5.28 35.31
C TYR A 224 -0.29 -5.79 36.72
N GLN A 225 0.59 -6.55 37.37
CA GLN A 225 0.33 -7.16 38.69
C GLN A 225 -1.00 -7.95 38.72
N SER A 226 -1.35 -8.57 37.59
CA SER A 226 -2.57 -9.34 37.45
C SER A 226 -2.39 -10.74 37.96
N THR A 227 -3.41 -11.29 38.60
CA THR A 227 -3.42 -12.67 39.11
C THR A 227 -4.44 -13.48 38.31
N GLY A 228 -3.99 -14.29 37.37
CA GLY A 228 -4.87 -15.20 36.61
C GLY A 228 -5.26 -14.66 35.22
N ASP A 229 -6.48 -14.40 34.96
CA ASP A 229 -7.11 -14.24 33.62
C ASP A 229 -6.75 -13.00 32.79
N ASN A 230 -5.52 -12.49 32.85
CA ASN A 230 -5.10 -11.25 32.12
C ASN A 230 -5.98 -10.03 32.41
N LEU A 231 -6.72 -10.04 33.51
CA LEU A 231 -7.61 -8.95 33.93
C LEU A 231 -6.92 -8.09 34.98
N HIS A 232 -6.78 -6.81 34.69
CA HIS A 232 -6.38 -5.80 35.66
C HIS A 232 -7.58 -4.95 36.05
N ALA A 233 -8.02 -5.10 37.31
CA ALA A 233 -9.16 -4.33 37.82
C ALA A 233 -8.69 -2.96 38.31
N VAL A 234 -9.00 -1.90 37.57
CA VAL A 234 -8.86 -0.53 38.04
C VAL A 234 -10.12 -0.15 38.80
N ARG A 235 -10.01 0.00 40.12
CA ARG A 235 -11.12 0.46 40.96
C ARG A 235 -10.86 1.89 41.41
N ALA A 236 -11.79 2.77 41.09
CA ALA A 236 -11.82 4.11 41.67
C ALA A 236 -12.60 4.05 43.01
N GLU A 237 -12.08 4.76 44.02
CA GLU A 237 -12.79 4.97 45.27
C GLU A 237 -13.69 6.21 45.12
N GLY A 238 -14.97 6.10 45.41
CA GLY A 238 -15.93 7.19 45.38
C GLY A 238 -17.20 6.89 44.56
N GLU A 239 -18.15 7.82 44.59
CA GLU A 239 -19.38 7.71 43.80
C GLU A 239 -19.13 7.96 42.32
N GLU A 240 -19.86 7.22 41.46
CA GLU A 240 -19.77 7.38 40.01
C GLU A 240 -20.32 8.77 39.59
N ILE A 241 -19.44 9.60 39.01
CA ILE A 241 -19.82 10.91 38.49
C ILE A 241 -20.21 10.79 37.03
N ARG A 242 -21.48 10.95 36.69
CA ARG A 242 -21.99 10.91 35.32
C ARG A 242 -21.91 12.28 34.68
N ARG A 243 -21.01 12.46 33.74
CA ARG A 243 -20.85 13.68 32.94
C ARG A 243 -20.98 13.36 31.45
N ASN A 244 -21.34 14.38 30.67
CA ASN A 244 -21.21 14.27 29.20
C ASN A 244 -19.75 14.18 28.82
N ILE A 245 -19.43 13.28 27.90
CA ILE A 245 -18.08 13.02 27.41
C ILE A 245 -18.04 13.41 25.94
N VAL A 246 -17.15 14.32 25.57
CA VAL A 246 -16.85 14.65 24.18
C VAL A 246 -15.39 14.28 23.91
N LEU A 247 -15.19 13.26 23.10
CA LEU A 247 -13.85 12.81 22.68
C LEU A 247 -13.59 13.35 21.29
N ILE A 248 -12.53 14.16 21.13
CA ILE A 248 -12.14 14.73 19.85
C ILE A 248 -10.79 14.13 19.47
N THR A 249 -10.78 13.34 18.40
CA THR A 249 -9.55 12.83 17.78
C THR A 249 -9.20 13.72 16.58
N MET A 250 -8.04 14.34 16.63
CA MET A 250 -7.60 15.27 15.58
C MET A 250 -6.55 14.59 14.70
N GLU A 251 -6.85 14.57 13.41
CA GLU A 251 -5.92 14.04 12.40
C GLU A 251 -4.71 14.95 12.24
N SER A 252 -3.52 14.35 12.12
CA SER A 252 -2.26 15.04 11.82
C SER A 252 -1.89 16.19 12.78
N MET A 253 -2.45 16.20 13.99
CA MET A 253 -2.15 17.24 14.99
C MET A 253 -0.80 16.98 15.65
N SER A 254 0.17 17.83 15.35
CA SER A 254 1.49 17.82 15.98
C SER A 254 1.57 18.81 17.13
N ALA A 255 2.28 18.44 18.19
CA ALA A 255 2.61 19.33 19.28
C ALA A 255 3.39 20.59 18.81
N SER A 256 4.15 20.48 17.70
CA SER A 256 4.88 21.60 17.11
C SER A 256 3.99 22.76 16.61
N TYR A 257 2.69 22.56 16.49
CA TYR A 257 1.74 23.62 16.13
C TYR A 257 1.31 24.48 17.33
N MET A 258 1.55 24.03 18.55
CA MET A 258 1.10 24.70 19.77
C MET A 258 2.16 25.62 20.35
N GLU A 259 1.72 26.76 20.90
CA GLU A 259 2.58 27.78 21.59
C GLU A 259 3.39 27.14 22.72
N ARG A 260 2.77 26.23 23.49
CA ARG A 260 3.39 25.51 24.61
C ARG A 260 4.66 24.77 24.20
N PHE A 261 4.74 24.27 22.98
CA PHE A 261 5.87 23.51 22.43
C PHE A 261 6.78 24.33 21.51
N GLY A 262 6.66 25.67 21.55
CA GLY A 262 7.57 26.59 20.89
C GLY A 262 7.09 27.20 19.59
N ASN A 263 5.84 26.99 19.18
CA ASN A 263 5.29 27.65 18.00
C ASN A 263 5.01 29.11 18.26
N THR A 264 5.53 29.99 17.41
CA THR A 264 5.35 31.45 17.53
C THR A 264 4.29 32.02 16.59
N GLU A 265 3.78 31.22 15.68
CA GLU A 265 2.84 31.65 14.62
C GLU A 265 1.38 31.72 15.07
N ARG A 266 1.08 31.27 16.28
CA ARG A 266 -0.27 31.26 16.88
C ARG A 266 -1.34 30.61 16.03
N ILE A 267 -1.02 29.49 15.42
CA ILE A 267 -1.94 28.76 14.53
C ILE A 267 -2.99 27.94 15.30
N THR A 268 -2.79 27.69 16.59
CA THR A 268 -3.72 26.92 17.44
C THR A 268 -4.20 27.70 18.68
N PRO A 269 -4.72 28.94 18.54
CA PRO A 269 -4.97 29.80 19.71
C PRO A 269 -6.04 29.25 20.66
N VAL A 270 -7.03 28.53 20.15
CA VAL A 270 -8.10 27.92 20.97
C VAL A 270 -7.54 26.75 21.77
N LEU A 271 -6.76 25.85 21.12
CA LEU A 271 -6.12 24.73 21.80
C LEU A 271 -5.13 25.19 22.85
N ASP A 272 -4.33 26.22 22.56
CA ASP A 272 -3.40 26.83 23.52
C ASP A 272 -4.11 27.40 24.72
N SER A 273 -5.30 27.98 24.53
CA SER A 273 -6.16 28.46 25.61
C SER A 273 -6.70 27.30 26.45
N LEU A 274 -7.27 26.26 25.80
CA LEU A 274 -7.81 25.08 26.48
C LEU A 274 -6.71 24.33 27.26
N TYR A 275 -5.52 24.27 26.72
CA TYR A 275 -4.37 23.65 27.36
C TYR A 275 -4.03 24.31 28.72
N LYS A 276 -4.23 25.63 28.84
CA LYS A 276 -4.02 26.40 30.08
C LYS A 276 -5.16 26.25 31.08
N LEU A 277 -6.37 25.91 30.64
CA LEU A 277 -7.58 25.85 31.45
C LEU A 277 -7.91 24.47 31.99
N GLY A 278 -7.40 23.42 31.36
CA GLY A 278 -7.73 22.03 31.69
C GLY A 278 -6.55 21.25 32.28
N LEU A 279 -6.77 19.96 32.47
CA LEU A 279 -5.71 19.00 32.72
C LEU A 279 -4.98 18.71 31.38
N ALA A 280 -3.73 19.07 31.31
CA ALA A 280 -2.93 18.89 30.09
C ALA A 280 -1.75 17.95 30.34
N PHE A 281 -1.38 17.19 29.35
CA PHE A 281 -0.29 16.24 29.38
C PHE A 281 0.81 16.68 28.41
N ASP A 282 2.02 16.90 28.90
CA ASP A 282 3.16 17.35 28.10
C ASP A 282 3.86 16.22 27.33
N ARG A 283 3.62 14.97 27.69
CA ARG A 283 4.31 13.79 27.14
C ARG A 283 3.30 12.77 26.61
N VAL A 284 2.49 13.19 25.65
CA VAL A 284 1.54 12.33 24.96
C VAL A 284 2.06 12.02 23.55
N TYR A 285 2.10 10.77 23.21
CA TYR A 285 2.55 10.29 21.91
C TYR A 285 1.44 9.47 21.27
N ALA A 286 1.28 9.62 19.95
CA ALA A 286 0.43 8.73 19.19
C ALA A 286 0.99 7.31 19.28
N THR A 287 0.11 6.31 19.41
CA THR A 287 0.49 4.90 19.53
C THR A 287 1.01 4.32 18.23
N GLY A 288 0.78 4.98 17.09
CA GLY A 288 1.26 4.60 15.78
C GLY A 288 1.26 5.79 14.83
N ASN A 289 1.87 5.62 13.69
CA ASN A 289 2.02 6.65 12.66
C ASN A 289 0.87 6.66 11.64
N ARG A 290 -0.23 5.96 11.90
CA ARG A 290 -1.42 5.90 11.04
C ARG A 290 -2.68 6.15 11.85
N THR A 291 -3.65 6.81 11.23
CA THR A 291 -4.97 7.12 11.81
C THR A 291 -5.65 5.89 12.39
N VAL A 292 -5.67 4.80 11.68
CA VAL A 292 -6.27 3.53 12.13
C VAL A 292 -5.69 3.04 13.47
N ARG A 293 -4.37 3.18 13.68
CA ARG A 293 -3.72 2.76 14.92
C ARG A 293 -4.11 3.64 16.10
N GLY A 294 -4.24 4.93 15.84
CA GLY A 294 -4.75 5.88 16.84
C GLY A 294 -6.19 5.58 17.21
N LEU A 295 -7.05 5.30 16.24
CA LEU A 295 -8.45 4.95 16.48
C LEU A 295 -8.58 3.61 17.23
N GLU A 296 -7.84 2.58 16.85
CA GLU A 296 -7.82 1.28 17.57
C GLU A 296 -7.39 1.47 19.03
N ALA A 297 -6.35 2.25 19.28
CA ALA A 297 -5.89 2.53 20.63
C ALA A 297 -6.92 3.27 21.47
N VAL A 298 -7.54 4.31 20.92
CA VAL A 298 -8.49 5.16 21.64
C VAL A 298 -9.83 4.44 21.86
N THR A 299 -10.31 3.68 20.87
CA THR A 299 -11.63 3.04 20.94
C THR A 299 -11.60 1.66 21.58
N LEU A 300 -10.53 0.89 21.37
CA LEU A 300 -10.40 -0.50 21.81
C LEU A 300 -9.35 -0.71 22.90
N SER A 301 -8.57 0.34 23.24
CA SER A 301 -7.44 0.27 24.17
C SER A 301 -6.37 -0.76 23.75
N LEU A 302 -6.20 -0.97 22.44
CA LEU A 302 -5.24 -1.92 21.91
C LEU A 302 -3.90 -1.25 21.61
N PRO A 303 -2.78 -1.89 21.93
CA PRO A 303 -1.48 -1.43 21.46
C PRO A 303 -1.42 -1.48 19.94
N PRO A 304 -0.56 -0.68 19.29
CA PRO A 304 -0.45 -0.68 17.85
C PRO A 304 -0.03 -2.07 17.37
N CYS A 305 -0.88 -2.68 16.54
CA CYS A 305 -0.62 -3.96 15.93
C CYS A 305 -0.21 -3.75 14.48
N PRO A 306 0.84 -4.40 13.97
CA PRO A 306 1.21 -4.30 12.57
C PRO A 306 0.17 -4.97 11.65
N GLY A 307 0.23 -4.67 10.34
CA GLY A 307 -0.67 -5.23 9.32
C GLY A 307 -1.95 -4.44 9.11
N GLN A 308 -2.98 -5.06 8.57
CA GLN A 308 -4.28 -4.43 8.29
C GLN A 308 -4.99 -4.00 9.57
N SER A 309 -5.89 -3.02 9.44
CA SER A 309 -6.77 -2.59 10.52
C SER A 309 -7.59 -3.76 11.07
N ILE A 310 -7.88 -3.74 12.37
CA ILE A 310 -8.61 -4.82 13.03
C ILE A 310 -9.98 -5.04 12.40
N ILE A 311 -10.66 -3.97 11.99
CA ILE A 311 -11.97 -4.07 11.34
C ILE A 311 -11.95 -4.81 9.99
N LYS A 312 -10.79 -4.88 9.33
CA LYS A 312 -10.60 -5.61 8.07
C LYS A 312 -10.09 -7.04 8.27
N ARG A 313 -9.77 -7.42 9.50
CA ARG A 313 -9.29 -8.78 9.81
C ARG A 313 -10.45 -9.75 9.98
N PRO A 314 -10.26 -11.03 9.67
CA PRO A 314 -11.22 -12.05 10.06
C PRO A 314 -11.34 -12.10 11.60
N ASN A 315 -12.52 -12.47 12.10
CA ASN A 315 -12.79 -12.60 13.54
C ASN A 315 -12.75 -11.27 14.32
N ASN A 316 -13.16 -10.17 13.72
CA ASN A 316 -13.22 -8.85 14.34
C ASN A 316 -14.52 -8.55 15.10
N THR A 317 -15.33 -9.57 15.38
CA THR A 317 -16.61 -9.44 16.10
C THR A 317 -16.43 -9.66 17.60
N GLY A 318 -17.34 -9.09 18.41
CA GLY A 318 -17.36 -9.28 19.86
C GLY A 318 -16.32 -8.45 20.63
N MET A 319 -15.70 -7.44 20.01
CA MET A 319 -14.79 -6.54 20.70
C MET A 319 -15.51 -5.56 21.60
N HIS A 320 -14.96 -5.33 22.79
CA HIS A 320 -15.44 -4.32 23.71
C HIS A 320 -14.79 -2.97 23.40
N SER A 321 -15.60 -2.01 22.95
CA SER A 321 -15.10 -0.64 22.71
C SER A 321 -15.47 0.28 23.88
N ALA A 322 -14.74 1.39 24.02
CA ALA A 322 -15.06 2.44 24.96
C ALA A 322 -16.51 2.93 24.80
N GLY A 323 -16.98 3.04 23.55
CA GLY A 323 -18.37 3.39 23.25
C GLY A 323 -19.37 2.31 23.69
N ALA A 324 -19.05 1.03 23.56
CA ALA A 324 -19.89 -0.07 24.03
C ALA A 324 -20.01 -0.03 25.56
N LEU A 325 -18.90 0.11 26.27
CA LEU A 325 -18.89 0.20 27.74
C LEU A 325 -19.72 1.39 28.26
N LEU A 326 -19.64 2.53 27.61
CA LEU A 326 -20.45 3.70 27.99
C LEU A 326 -21.92 3.47 27.71
N ARG A 327 -22.28 2.81 26.61
CA ARG A 327 -23.65 2.45 26.29
C ARG A 327 -24.25 1.48 27.32
N ASP A 328 -23.49 0.49 27.75
CA ASP A 328 -23.88 -0.45 28.79
C ASP A 328 -24.15 0.26 30.14
N LYS A 329 -23.45 1.38 30.39
CA LYS A 329 -23.67 2.28 31.51
C LYS A 329 -24.85 3.26 31.30
N GLY A 330 -25.56 3.16 30.20
CA GLY A 330 -26.76 3.97 29.91
C GLY A 330 -26.46 5.33 29.24
N TYR A 331 -25.27 5.53 28.68
CA TYR A 331 -24.97 6.72 27.88
C TYR A 331 -25.57 6.57 26.48
N ASN A 332 -26.00 7.70 25.91
CA ASN A 332 -26.27 7.79 24.48
C ASN A 332 -24.94 8.08 23.76
N VAL A 333 -24.45 7.11 22.99
CA VAL A 333 -23.15 7.19 22.32
C VAL A 333 -23.34 7.45 20.84
N THR A 334 -22.76 8.54 20.34
CA THR A 334 -22.78 8.92 18.93
C THR A 334 -21.34 9.10 18.43
N TYR A 335 -21.05 8.58 17.27
CA TYR A 335 -19.78 8.72 16.57
C TYR A 335 -19.99 9.65 15.37
N PHE A 336 -19.15 10.68 15.27
CA PHE A 336 -19.11 11.60 14.14
C PHE A 336 -17.77 11.45 13.42
N TYR A 337 -17.80 11.36 12.12
CA TYR A 337 -16.63 11.29 11.29
C TYR A 337 -16.73 12.30 10.15
N GLY A 338 -15.66 13.09 9.92
CA GLY A 338 -15.62 14.15 8.93
C GLY A 338 -15.29 13.68 7.51
N GLY A 339 -14.86 12.45 7.34
CA GLY A 339 -14.49 11.85 6.06
C GLY A 339 -15.53 10.86 5.54
N ASN A 340 -15.16 10.18 4.46
CA ASN A 340 -15.96 9.09 3.90
C ASN A 340 -15.82 7.82 4.74
N SER A 341 -16.94 7.10 4.96
CA SER A 341 -16.95 5.87 5.76
C SER A 341 -16.11 4.71 5.20
N TYR A 342 -15.56 4.88 4.02
CA TYR A 342 -14.72 3.88 3.36
C TYR A 342 -13.23 4.00 3.69
N PHE A 343 -12.78 5.17 4.16
CA PHE A 343 -11.37 5.42 4.46
C PHE A 343 -11.02 4.94 5.86
N ASP A 344 -10.15 3.95 5.97
CA ASP A 344 -9.60 3.38 7.21
C ASP A 344 -10.64 2.95 8.27
N ASN A 345 -11.85 2.64 7.85
CA ASN A 345 -12.93 2.17 8.73
C ASN A 345 -12.73 0.75 9.20
#